data_816f48ae747c4db9730ffac82fc2565e
#
_entry.id   816f48ae747c4db9730ffac82fc2565e
#
_cell.length_a   1.000
_cell.length_b   1.000
_cell.length_c   1.000
_cell.angle_alpha   90.00
_cell.angle_beta   90.00
_cell.angle_gamma   90.00
#
_symmetry.space_group_name_H-M   'P 1'
#
loop_
_entity.id
_entity.type
_entity.pdbx_description
1 polymer ?
#
loop_
_entity_poly.entity_id
_entity_poly.type
_entity_poly.pdbx_seq_one_letter_code
_entity_poly.pdbx_strand_id
1 'polypeptide(L)'
;MSAEELTRGNTKLTLTVAANYGGRWDILQAVAKAQQEKLQSWRALQAKNAANGAPVLEFDLSSPDNAISEPDLARHLCMAYAPEPDLFIRTGGEARVSNFLLWQLAYTEFYFTSELWPDFGRASIEKAFESYRQRERRFGRTSEQVQAASGASLVQSDAA
;
A
#
# COMPACT_ATOMS: atom_id res chain seq x y z
N MET A 1 16.26 -8.79 -25.24
CA MET A 1 16.13 -9.19 -23.83
C MET A 1 15.74 -7.95 -23.06
N SER A 2 14.61 -7.93 -22.36
CA SER A 2 14.16 -6.77 -21.57
C SER A 2 14.96 -6.68 -20.25
N ALA A 3 14.95 -5.49 -19.62
CA ALA A 3 15.57 -5.32 -18.29
C ALA A 3 14.96 -6.27 -17.25
N GLU A 4 13.66 -6.52 -17.31
CA GLU A 4 12.95 -7.45 -16.44
C GLU A 4 13.44 -8.90 -16.62
N GLU A 5 13.68 -9.34 -17.86
CA GLU A 5 14.24 -10.68 -18.10
C GLU A 5 15.63 -10.84 -17.52
N LEU A 6 16.48 -9.80 -17.65
CA LEU A 6 17.86 -9.81 -17.13
C LEU A 6 17.92 -9.84 -15.59
N THR A 7 16.95 -9.23 -14.93
CA THR A 7 16.96 -9.05 -13.47
C THR A 7 15.99 -9.98 -12.72
N ARG A 8 15.23 -10.82 -13.44
CA ARG A 8 14.21 -11.71 -12.85
C ARG A 8 14.72 -12.61 -11.72
N GLY A 9 16.00 -13.00 -11.76
CA GLY A 9 16.64 -13.80 -10.73
C GLY A 9 17.18 -13.02 -9.53
N ASN A 10 17.10 -11.69 -9.53
CA ASN A 10 17.60 -10.86 -8.44
C ASN A 10 16.62 -10.86 -7.26
N THR A 11 17.16 -11.04 -6.04
CA THR A 11 16.32 -11.18 -4.82
C THR A 11 16.58 -10.10 -3.77
N LYS A 12 17.58 -9.21 -3.98
CA LYS A 12 18.00 -8.22 -2.98
C LYS A 12 17.26 -6.89 -3.08
N LEU A 13 16.83 -6.52 -4.29
CA LEU A 13 16.17 -5.24 -4.56
C LEU A 13 15.16 -5.40 -5.68
N THR A 14 13.97 -4.85 -5.50
CA THR A 14 12.98 -4.67 -6.56
C THR A 14 12.88 -3.19 -6.91
N LEU A 15 13.15 -2.83 -8.17
CA LEU A 15 12.94 -1.49 -8.69
C LEU A 15 11.65 -1.45 -9.49
N THR A 16 10.74 -0.56 -9.12
CA THR A 16 9.52 -0.28 -9.89
C THR A 16 9.54 1.13 -10.45
N VAL A 17 9.34 1.26 -11.75
CA VAL A 17 9.26 2.56 -12.43
C VAL A 17 7.79 2.83 -12.75
N ALA A 18 7.20 3.83 -12.09
CA ALA A 18 5.82 4.25 -12.30
C ALA A 18 5.76 5.26 -13.46
N ALA A 19 5.67 4.77 -14.70
CA ALA A 19 5.46 5.58 -15.89
C ALA A 19 3.96 5.67 -16.20
N ASN A 20 3.46 6.88 -16.50
CA ASN A 20 2.04 7.12 -16.78
C ASN A 20 1.09 6.62 -15.68
N TYR A 21 1.48 6.83 -14.43
CA TYR A 21 0.74 6.42 -13.22
C TYR A 21 -0.02 7.61 -12.61
N GLY A 22 -1.17 7.35 -12.01
CA GLY A 22 -1.90 8.33 -11.22
C GLY A 22 -2.67 7.66 -10.08
N GLY A 23 -2.46 8.10 -8.83
CA GLY A 23 -3.07 7.48 -7.65
C GLY A 23 -4.60 7.50 -7.65
N ARG A 24 -5.22 8.56 -8.17
CA ARG A 24 -6.69 8.62 -8.33
C ARG A 24 -7.18 7.56 -9.32
N TRP A 25 -6.50 7.40 -10.45
CA TRP A 25 -6.81 6.37 -11.42
C TRP A 25 -6.61 4.98 -10.82
N ASP A 26 -5.53 4.78 -10.07
CA ASP A 26 -5.21 3.51 -9.43
C ASP A 26 -6.32 3.07 -8.46
N ILE A 27 -6.82 3.99 -7.63
CA ILE A 27 -7.95 3.73 -6.74
C ILE A 27 -9.21 3.37 -7.54
N LEU A 28 -9.56 4.15 -8.55
CA LEU A 28 -10.78 3.92 -9.33
C LEU A 28 -10.76 2.60 -10.09
N GLN A 29 -9.62 2.22 -10.70
CA GLN A 29 -9.49 0.92 -11.37
C GLN A 29 -9.53 -0.24 -10.36
N ALA A 30 -8.98 -0.06 -9.15
CA ALA A 30 -9.04 -1.06 -8.09
C ALA A 30 -10.48 -1.27 -7.59
N VAL A 31 -11.24 -0.19 -7.39
CA VAL A 31 -12.68 -0.26 -7.06
C VAL A 31 -13.45 -1.03 -8.13
N ALA A 32 -13.23 -0.71 -9.41
CA ALA A 32 -13.93 -1.39 -10.51
C ALA A 32 -13.64 -2.90 -10.54
N LYS A 33 -12.38 -3.30 -10.32
CA LYS A 33 -11.99 -4.72 -10.24
C LYS A 33 -12.60 -5.43 -9.03
N ALA A 34 -12.53 -4.82 -7.84
CA ALA A 34 -13.12 -5.37 -6.63
C ALA A 34 -14.64 -5.57 -6.79
N GLN A 35 -15.33 -4.59 -7.40
CA GLN A 35 -16.76 -4.67 -7.70
C GLN A 35 -17.08 -5.81 -8.68
N GLN A 36 -16.27 -5.96 -9.71
CA GLN A 36 -16.43 -7.04 -10.68
C GLN A 36 -16.26 -8.41 -10.04
N GLU A 37 -15.29 -8.60 -9.16
CA GLU A 37 -15.10 -9.86 -8.42
C GLU A 37 -16.28 -10.16 -7.49
N LYS A 38 -16.76 -9.17 -6.74
CA LYS A 38 -17.94 -9.33 -5.89
C LYS A 38 -19.15 -9.78 -6.71
N LEU A 39 -19.39 -9.15 -7.85
CA LEU A 39 -20.49 -9.49 -8.75
C LEU A 39 -20.33 -10.90 -9.34
N GLN A 40 -19.13 -11.30 -9.72
CA GLN A 40 -18.84 -12.64 -10.23
C GLN A 40 -19.08 -13.70 -9.16
N SER A 41 -18.59 -13.48 -7.95
CA SER A 41 -18.78 -14.37 -6.80
C SER A 41 -20.26 -14.54 -6.46
N TRP A 42 -21.00 -13.41 -6.46
CA TRP A 42 -22.45 -13.43 -6.24
C TRP A 42 -23.18 -14.22 -7.33
N ARG A 43 -22.84 -14.00 -8.63
CA ARG A 43 -23.46 -14.75 -9.75
C ARG A 43 -23.18 -16.24 -9.64
N ALA A 44 -21.97 -16.64 -9.26
CA ALA A 44 -21.64 -18.04 -9.06
C ALA A 44 -22.43 -18.67 -7.91
N LEU A 45 -22.64 -17.93 -6.81
CA LEU A 45 -23.48 -18.35 -5.69
C LEU A 45 -24.95 -18.50 -6.12
N GLN A 46 -25.50 -17.55 -6.89
CA GLN A 46 -26.88 -17.62 -7.38
C GLN A 46 -27.10 -18.79 -8.32
N ALA A 47 -26.14 -19.08 -9.21
CA ALA A 47 -26.21 -20.25 -10.08
C ALA A 47 -26.24 -21.57 -9.28
N LYS A 48 -25.44 -21.66 -8.21
CA LYS A 48 -25.44 -22.80 -7.29
C LYS A 48 -26.77 -22.92 -6.52
N ASN A 49 -27.31 -21.81 -6.03
CA ASN A 49 -28.59 -21.77 -5.31
C ASN A 49 -29.76 -22.20 -6.23
N ALA A 50 -29.81 -21.67 -7.45
CA ALA A 50 -30.83 -22.06 -8.44
C ALA A 50 -30.78 -23.56 -8.77
N ALA A 51 -29.58 -24.14 -8.91
CA ALA A 51 -29.44 -25.58 -9.12
C ALA A 51 -29.95 -26.42 -7.95
N ASN A 52 -29.99 -25.86 -6.73
CA ASN A 52 -30.52 -26.50 -5.52
C ASN A 52 -31.98 -26.13 -5.21
N GLY A 53 -32.67 -25.42 -6.11
CA GLY A 53 -34.06 -24.99 -5.92
C GLY A 53 -34.25 -23.83 -4.92
N ALA A 54 -33.18 -23.15 -4.54
CA ALA A 54 -33.22 -21.98 -3.66
C ALA A 54 -33.61 -20.69 -4.44
N PRO A 55 -34.23 -19.69 -3.81
CA PRO A 55 -34.59 -18.45 -4.47
C PRO A 55 -33.38 -17.69 -4.98
N VAL A 56 -33.52 -17.10 -6.16
CA VAL A 56 -32.52 -16.16 -6.71
C VAL A 56 -32.76 -14.78 -6.10
N LEU A 57 -31.74 -14.19 -5.50
CA LEU A 57 -31.77 -12.85 -4.89
C LEU A 57 -31.24 -11.81 -5.86
N GLU A 58 -31.62 -10.55 -5.70
CA GLU A 58 -31.00 -9.43 -6.41
C GLU A 58 -29.65 -9.07 -5.78
N PHE A 59 -28.72 -8.54 -6.59
CA PHE A 59 -27.44 -8.04 -6.09
C PHE A 59 -27.64 -6.67 -5.45
N ASP A 60 -27.58 -6.64 -4.13
CA ASP A 60 -27.74 -5.41 -3.35
C ASP A 60 -26.38 -4.87 -2.92
N LEU A 61 -25.97 -3.73 -3.52
CA LEU A 61 -24.73 -3.02 -3.17
C LEU A 61 -24.78 -2.38 -1.77
N SER A 62 -25.97 -2.17 -1.21
CA SER A 62 -26.12 -1.64 0.15
C SER A 62 -25.92 -2.71 1.24
N SER A 63 -25.95 -3.97 0.86
CA SER A 63 -25.67 -5.08 1.78
C SER A 63 -24.21 -5.05 2.24
N PRO A 64 -23.95 -5.15 3.56
CA PRO A 64 -22.58 -5.23 4.08
C PRO A 64 -21.73 -6.36 3.46
N ASP A 65 -22.35 -7.47 3.09
CA ASP A 65 -21.67 -8.62 2.47
C ASP A 65 -21.14 -8.30 1.06
N ASN A 66 -21.77 -7.34 0.37
CA ASN A 66 -21.40 -6.89 -0.95
C ASN A 66 -20.54 -5.61 -0.94
N ALA A 67 -20.37 -4.97 0.21
CA ALA A 67 -19.52 -3.81 0.36
C ALA A 67 -18.06 -4.14 0.03
N ILE A 68 -17.36 -3.18 -0.59
CA ILE A 68 -15.91 -3.29 -0.84
C ILE A 68 -15.18 -2.94 0.44
N SER A 69 -14.40 -3.87 0.97
CA SER A 69 -13.52 -3.66 2.12
C SER A 69 -12.15 -3.09 1.70
N GLU A 70 -11.37 -2.57 2.65
CA GLU A 70 -9.99 -2.15 2.39
C GLU A 70 -9.13 -3.27 1.79
N PRO A 71 -9.14 -4.53 2.29
CA PRO A 71 -8.44 -5.63 1.65
C PRO A 71 -8.93 -5.94 0.22
N ASP A 72 -10.25 -5.78 -0.04
CA ASP A 72 -10.79 -5.95 -1.39
C ASP A 72 -10.22 -4.92 -2.37
N LEU A 73 -10.02 -3.69 -1.92
CA LEU A 73 -9.41 -2.62 -2.71
C LEU A 73 -7.90 -2.82 -2.86
N ALA A 74 -7.21 -3.03 -1.74
CA ALA A 74 -5.75 -3.05 -1.68
C ALA A 74 -5.12 -4.08 -2.63
N ARG A 75 -5.71 -5.28 -2.77
CA ARG A 75 -5.19 -6.33 -3.67
C ARG A 75 -5.26 -5.98 -5.16
N HIS A 76 -6.01 -4.95 -5.54
CA HIS A 76 -6.16 -4.50 -6.93
C HIS A 76 -5.38 -3.24 -7.26
N LEU A 77 -4.73 -2.61 -6.28
CA LEU A 77 -3.84 -1.48 -6.52
C LEU A 77 -2.58 -1.91 -7.27
N CYS A 78 -2.00 -1.00 -8.04
CA CYS A 78 -0.83 -1.29 -8.88
C CYS A 78 0.38 -1.83 -8.09
N MET A 79 0.53 -1.46 -6.82
CA MET A 79 1.63 -1.88 -5.96
C MET A 79 1.23 -2.99 -4.95
N ALA A 80 0.14 -3.72 -5.20
CA ALA A 80 -0.36 -4.77 -4.30
C ALA A 80 0.64 -5.92 -4.02
N TYR A 81 1.67 -6.08 -4.84
CA TYR A 81 2.75 -7.06 -4.65
C TYR A 81 3.82 -6.61 -3.65
N ALA A 82 3.85 -5.34 -3.29
CA ALA A 82 4.84 -4.75 -2.39
C ALA A 82 4.19 -4.31 -1.07
N PRO A 83 4.94 -4.27 0.04
CA PRO A 83 4.46 -3.65 1.28
C PRO A 83 4.22 -2.14 1.07
N GLU A 84 3.41 -1.55 1.94
CA GLU A 84 3.25 -0.10 1.96
C GLU A 84 4.61 0.59 2.18
N PRO A 85 4.85 1.75 1.53
CA PRO A 85 6.13 2.45 1.64
C PRO A 85 6.37 2.95 3.07
N ASP A 86 7.56 2.74 3.58
CA ASP A 86 8.00 3.30 4.86
C ASP A 86 8.45 4.76 4.73
N LEU A 87 9.08 5.11 3.62
CA LEU A 87 9.64 6.43 3.36
C LEU A 87 9.32 6.91 1.95
N PHE A 88 8.75 8.10 1.84
CA PHE A 88 8.56 8.84 0.61
C PHE A 88 9.54 10.00 0.53
N ILE A 89 10.36 10.01 -0.51
CA ILE A 89 11.33 11.08 -0.78
C ILE A 89 10.86 11.88 -1.99
N ARG A 90 10.74 13.20 -1.85
CA ARG A 90 10.47 14.09 -2.98
C ARG A 90 11.52 15.17 -3.08
N THR A 91 12.14 15.26 -4.23
CA THR A 91 13.13 16.25 -4.62
C THR A 91 12.50 17.44 -5.34
N GLY A 92 13.25 18.52 -5.57
CA GLY A 92 12.81 19.66 -6.36
C GLY A 92 12.01 20.72 -5.60
N GLY A 93 12.04 20.74 -4.25
CA GLY A 93 11.47 21.79 -3.43
C GLY A 93 9.96 21.75 -3.21
N GLU A 94 9.27 20.77 -3.79
CA GLU A 94 7.82 20.62 -3.64
C GLU A 94 7.45 19.80 -2.41
N ALA A 95 6.69 20.37 -1.49
CA ALA A 95 6.26 19.71 -0.25
C ALA A 95 4.83 19.15 -0.34
N ARG A 96 4.56 18.33 -1.34
CA ARG A 96 3.25 17.68 -1.57
C ARG A 96 3.41 16.31 -2.21
N VAL A 97 2.45 15.43 -2.00
CA VAL A 97 2.41 14.07 -2.60
C VAL A 97 1.98 14.11 -4.07
N SER A 98 1.15 15.11 -4.44
CA SER A 98 0.47 15.17 -5.73
C SER A 98 -0.44 13.95 -5.97
N ASN A 99 -0.38 13.32 -7.15
CA ASN A 99 -1.23 12.20 -7.53
C ASN A 99 -0.42 10.89 -7.58
N PHE A 100 0.44 10.63 -6.59
CA PHE A 100 1.32 9.46 -6.53
C PHE A 100 1.00 8.62 -5.29
N LEU A 101 0.74 7.31 -5.48
CA LEU A 101 0.50 6.29 -4.44
C LEU A 101 -0.43 6.75 -3.30
N LEU A 102 -1.54 7.43 -3.62
CA LEU A 102 -2.40 8.10 -2.63
C LEU A 102 -2.92 7.19 -1.52
N TRP A 103 -3.23 5.94 -1.85
CA TRP A 103 -3.69 4.95 -0.89
C TRP A 103 -2.53 4.42 -0.04
N GLN A 104 -1.46 4.03 -0.69
CA GLN A 104 -0.33 3.33 -0.07
C GLN A 104 0.51 4.22 0.85
N LEU A 105 0.42 5.55 0.69
CA LEU A 105 1.18 6.52 1.49
C LEU A 105 0.48 6.93 2.81
N ALA A 106 -0.61 6.28 3.19
CA ALA A 106 -1.42 6.67 4.36
C ALA A 106 -0.62 6.72 5.69
N TYR A 107 0.37 5.84 5.84
CA TYR A 107 1.21 5.75 7.05
C TYR A 107 2.70 5.93 6.75
N THR A 108 3.02 6.51 5.59
CA THR A 108 4.37 6.72 5.11
C THR A 108 5.00 7.97 5.73
N GLU A 109 6.27 7.91 6.10
CA GLU A 109 7.04 9.09 6.49
C GLU A 109 7.51 9.89 5.27
N PHE A 110 7.38 11.22 5.32
CA PHE A 110 7.73 12.09 4.19
C PHE A 110 9.04 12.82 4.42
N TYR A 111 9.91 12.81 3.42
CA TYR A 111 11.12 13.62 3.34
C TYR A 111 11.07 14.47 2.08
N PHE A 112 11.06 15.81 2.25
CA PHE A 112 11.07 16.78 1.17
C PHE A 112 12.43 17.49 1.13
N THR A 113 13.02 17.66 -0.07
CA THR A 113 14.27 18.38 -0.25
C THR A 113 14.19 19.32 -1.46
N SER A 114 14.89 20.45 -1.37
CA SER A 114 15.04 21.39 -2.49
C SER A 114 16.05 20.92 -3.53
N GLU A 115 16.85 19.88 -3.24
CA GLU A 115 17.79 19.32 -4.19
C GLU A 115 17.05 18.84 -5.44
N LEU A 116 17.62 19.07 -6.62
CA LEU A 116 17.09 18.56 -7.87
C LEU A 116 17.45 17.08 -8.03
N TRP A 117 16.61 16.32 -8.75
CA TRP A 117 16.83 14.89 -8.94
C TRP A 117 18.24 14.51 -9.46
N PRO A 118 18.85 15.24 -10.42
CA PRO A 118 20.20 14.89 -10.89
C PRO A 118 21.29 15.06 -9.81
N ASP A 119 21.07 15.93 -8.82
CA ASP A 119 22.03 16.23 -7.75
C ASP A 119 21.78 15.37 -6.49
N PHE A 120 20.67 14.65 -6.44
CA PHE A 120 20.26 13.82 -5.31
C PHE A 120 21.09 12.54 -5.26
N GLY A 121 22.23 12.61 -4.58
CA GLY A 121 23.20 11.53 -4.49
C GLY A 121 23.14 10.77 -3.16
N ARG A 122 24.21 9.99 -2.91
CA ARG A 122 24.34 9.15 -1.72
C ARG A 122 24.20 9.94 -0.41
N ALA A 123 24.86 11.07 -0.29
CA ALA A 123 24.81 11.89 0.92
C ALA A 123 23.36 12.40 1.20
N SER A 124 22.60 12.68 0.17
CA SER A 124 21.22 13.12 0.28
C SER A 124 20.29 11.98 0.73
N ILE A 125 20.49 10.76 0.22
CA ILE A 125 19.78 9.56 0.70
C ILE A 125 20.12 9.28 2.16
N GLU A 126 21.37 9.40 2.57
CA GLU A 126 21.79 9.20 3.97
C GLU A 126 21.10 10.18 4.92
N LYS A 127 20.96 11.45 4.51
CA LYS A 127 20.17 12.44 5.26
C LYS A 127 18.68 12.07 5.36
N ALA A 128 18.09 11.57 4.28
CA ALA A 128 16.69 11.14 4.29
C ALA A 128 16.50 9.95 5.25
N PHE A 129 17.40 8.98 5.26
CA PHE A 129 17.36 7.86 6.19
C PHE A 129 17.59 8.28 7.64
N GLU A 130 18.48 9.24 7.89
CA GLU A 130 18.68 9.78 9.23
C GLU A 130 17.41 10.50 9.73
N SER A 131 16.80 11.33 8.89
CA SER A 131 15.51 11.96 9.19
C SER A 131 14.42 10.94 9.53
N TYR A 132 14.37 9.82 8.78
CA TYR A 132 13.44 8.73 9.03
C TYR A 132 13.69 8.03 10.38
N ARG A 133 14.96 7.73 10.73
CA ARG A 133 15.34 7.07 11.99
C ARG A 133 15.01 7.91 13.21
N GLN A 134 15.08 9.24 13.10
CA GLN A 134 14.79 10.16 14.19
C GLN A 134 13.29 10.32 14.47
N ARG A 135 12.41 9.82 13.60
CA ARG A 135 10.96 9.92 13.77
C ARG A 135 10.40 8.76 14.57
N GLU A 136 9.56 9.09 15.55
CA GLU A 136 8.78 8.11 16.31
C GLU A 136 7.55 7.67 15.50
N ARG A 137 7.50 6.42 15.07
CA ARG A 137 6.35 5.85 14.34
C ARG A 137 5.26 5.46 15.32
N ARG A 138 4.20 6.24 15.40
CA ARG A 138 3.13 6.08 16.39
C ARG A 138 1.96 5.21 15.90
N PHE A 139 1.74 5.09 14.61
CA PHE A 139 0.61 4.35 14.02
C PHE A 139 -0.73 4.65 14.71
N GLY A 140 -1.01 5.94 14.97
CA GLY A 140 -2.21 6.37 15.68
C GLY A 140 -2.18 6.17 17.20
N ARG A 141 -1.05 5.74 17.79
CA ARG A 141 -0.87 5.58 19.23
C ARG A 141 -0.22 6.83 19.85
N THR A 142 -0.29 6.97 21.20
CA THR A 142 0.50 7.99 21.91
C THR A 142 1.95 7.53 22.08
N SER A 143 2.88 8.48 22.32
CA SER A 143 4.30 8.15 22.58
C SER A 143 4.46 7.17 23.75
N GLU A 144 3.66 7.33 24.80
CA GLU A 144 3.65 6.46 25.99
C GLU A 144 3.23 5.02 25.63
N GLN A 145 2.23 4.85 24.75
CA GLN A 145 1.79 3.53 24.29
C GLN A 145 2.83 2.83 23.42
N VAL A 146 3.59 3.58 22.61
CA VAL A 146 4.68 3.03 21.79
C VAL A 146 5.86 2.59 22.68
N GLN A 147 6.24 3.41 23.66
CA GLN A 147 7.32 3.10 24.59
C GLN A 147 6.97 1.90 25.48
N ALA A 148 5.73 1.80 25.97
CA ALA A 148 5.27 0.66 26.76
C ALA A 148 5.31 -0.66 25.96
N ALA A 149 4.94 -0.63 24.67
CA ALA A 149 5.01 -1.79 23.78
C ALA A 149 6.45 -2.22 23.49
N SER A 150 7.37 -1.27 23.31
CA SER A 150 8.80 -1.54 23.10
C SER A 150 9.49 -2.09 24.34
N GLY A 151 9.14 -1.60 25.54
CA GLY A 151 9.64 -2.09 26.82
C GLY A 151 9.18 -3.51 27.15
N ALA A 152 7.96 -3.88 26.79
CA ALA A 152 7.43 -5.23 26.99
C ALA A 152 8.12 -6.28 26.10
N SER A 153 8.61 -5.89 24.90
CA SER A 153 9.33 -6.79 23.99
C SER A 153 10.75 -7.13 24.46
N LEU A 154 11.40 -6.23 25.20
CA LEU A 154 12.76 -6.45 25.72
C LEU A 154 12.79 -7.37 26.94
N VAL A 155 11.72 -7.41 27.73
CA VAL A 155 11.65 -8.25 28.96
C VAL A 155 11.40 -9.74 28.61
N GLN A 156 10.89 -10.06 27.43
CA GLN A 156 10.67 -11.45 27.00
C GLN A 156 11.90 -12.12 26.37
N SER A 157 12.95 -11.35 25.97
CA SER A 157 14.17 -11.93 25.37
C SER A 157 15.21 -12.35 26.39
N ASP A 158 15.12 -11.92 27.66
CA ASP A 158 16.08 -12.24 28.72
C ASP A 158 15.64 -13.42 29.63
N ALA A 159 14.54 -14.09 29.26
CA ALA A 159 13.95 -15.21 30.03
C ALA A 159 13.97 -16.56 29.29
N ALA A 160 14.90 -16.73 28.30
CA ALA A 160 15.06 -17.99 27.57
C ALA A 160 16.51 -18.50 27.66
#